data_fc8b6dc40b5a6e86c17d998b4ea2783e
#
_entry.id   fc8b6dc40b5a6e86c17d998b4ea2783e
#
_cell.length_a   1.000
_cell.length_b   1.000
_cell.length_c   1.000
_cell.angle_alpha   90.00
_cell.angle_beta   90.00
_cell.angle_gamma   90.00
#
_symmetry.space_group_name_H-M   'P 1'
#
loop_
_entity.id
_entity.type
_entity.pdbx_description
1 polymer ?
#
loop_
_entity_poly.entity_id
_entity_poly.type
_entity_poly.pdbx_seq_one_letter_code
_entity_poly.pdbx_strand_id
1 'polypeptide(L)'
;MRINEGSLSGNNIELDTLEVFLDNTTLYILSGYNAFAMCGALNIDVYNSPKMKERGVLAMRCVGVHSLLELYDSVIVEATDSLKEKGVTPGMNVKDAFKILSNQ
;
A
#
# COMPACT_ATOMS: atom_id res chain seq x y z
N MET A 1 -16.29 -15.22 -4.82
CA MET A 1 -15.25 -14.30 -4.29
C MET A 1 -15.36 -14.26 -2.77
N ARG A 2 -14.24 -14.35 -2.10
CA ARG A 2 -14.19 -14.31 -0.64
C ARG A 2 -13.29 -13.13 -0.21
N ILE A 3 -13.69 -12.45 0.85
CA ILE A 3 -12.94 -11.31 1.40
C ILE A 3 -12.63 -11.60 2.87
N ASN A 4 -11.39 -11.34 3.26
CA ASN A 4 -10.95 -11.49 4.64
C ASN A 4 -10.40 -10.15 5.11
N GLU A 5 -11.00 -9.58 6.16
CA GLU A 5 -10.59 -8.31 6.75
C GLU A 5 -9.94 -8.57 8.11
N GLY A 6 -8.95 -7.74 8.45
CA GLY A 6 -8.26 -7.87 9.73
C GLY A 6 -7.42 -6.65 10.03
N SER A 7 -6.47 -6.83 10.93
CA SER A 7 -5.55 -5.77 11.31
C SER A 7 -4.15 -6.33 11.54
N LEU A 8 -3.16 -5.45 11.43
CA LEU A 8 -1.76 -5.77 11.67
C LEU A 8 -1.15 -4.64 12.51
N SER A 9 -0.58 -4.99 13.66
CA SER A 9 0.02 -4.02 14.58
C SER A 9 1.49 -4.35 14.82
N GLY A 10 2.32 -3.33 14.90
CA GLY A 10 3.75 -3.48 15.21
C GLY A 10 4.48 -2.17 15.00
N ASN A 11 5.65 -1.99 15.63
CA ASN A 11 6.46 -0.79 15.47
C ASN A 11 5.71 0.53 15.75
N ASN A 12 4.72 0.47 16.66
CA ASN A 12 3.87 1.61 17.01
C ASN A 12 2.98 2.10 15.86
N ILE A 13 2.70 1.22 14.90
CA ILE A 13 1.73 1.50 13.85
C ILE A 13 0.66 0.42 13.85
N GLU A 14 -0.52 0.77 13.37
CA GLU A 14 -1.65 -0.15 13.24
C GLU A 14 -2.27 0.05 11.85
N LEU A 15 -2.41 -1.06 11.12
CA LEU A 15 -2.93 -1.06 9.77
C LEU A 15 -4.14 -1.97 9.65
N ASP A 16 -5.07 -1.58 8.79
CA ASP A 16 -6.14 -2.48 8.36
C ASP A 16 -5.61 -3.38 7.26
N THR A 17 -6.04 -4.64 7.27
CA THR A 17 -5.63 -5.59 6.25
C THR A 17 -6.84 -6.08 5.47
N LEU A 18 -6.63 -6.34 4.19
CA LEU A 18 -7.67 -6.89 3.32
C LEU A 18 -7.05 -7.91 2.38
N GLU A 19 -7.68 -9.10 2.31
CA GLU A 19 -7.37 -10.12 1.32
C GLU A 19 -8.62 -10.34 0.49
N VAL A 20 -8.49 -10.26 -0.83
CA VAL A 20 -9.59 -10.54 -1.75
C VAL A 20 -9.21 -11.76 -2.56
N PHE A 21 -9.93 -12.86 -2.34
CA PHE A 21 -9.67 -14.15 -3.00
C PHE A 21 -10.47 -14.22 -4.29
N LEU A 22 -9.80 -14.00 -5.41
CA LEU A 22 -10.37 -14.13 -6.74
C LEU A 22 -10.01 -15.49 -7.32
N ASP A 23 -10.65 -15.85 -8.43
CA ASP A 23 -10.27 -17.06 -9.14
C ASP A 23 -8.82 -16.90 -9.63
N ASN A 24 -7.96 -17.85 -9.26
CA ASN A 24 -6.55 -17.90 -9.67
C ASN A 24 -5.63 -16.80 -9.12
N THR A 25 -6.12 -15.91 -8.26
CA THR A 25 -5.25 -14.90 -7.67
C THR A 25 -5.84 -14.34 -6.37
N THR A 26 -4.99 -13.69 -5.57
CA THR A 26 -5.42 -13.02 -4.34
C THR A 26 -4.85 -11.61 -4.35
N LEU A 27 -5.68 -10.64 -3.99
CA LEU A 27 -5.25 -9.26 -3.81
C LEU A 27 -4.95 -9.04 -2.33
N TYR A 28 -3.81 -8.43 -2.03
CA TYR A 28 -3.38 -8.09 -0.68
C TYR A 28 -3.31 -6.58 -0.54
N ILE A 29 -3.95 -6.05 0.49
CA ILE A 29 -4.00 -4.60 0.73
C ILE A 29 -3.72 -4.31 2.20
N LEU A 30 -2.84 -3.34 2.45
CA LEU A 30 -2.60 -2.77 3.77
C LEU A 30 -3.01 -1.30 3.72
N SER A 31 -3.79 -0.84 4.69
CA SER A 31 -4.34 0.52 4.68
C SER A 31 -4.20 1.17 6.05
N GLY A 32 -3.81 2.43 6.07
CA GLY A 32 -3.72 3.23 7.28
C GLY A 32 -3.07 4.57 7.00
N TYR A 33 -3.24 5.51 7.92
CA TYR A 33 -2.62 6.84 7.83
C TYR A 33 -2.93 7.52 6.49
N ASN A 34 -4.16 7.34 6.00
CA ASN A 34 -4.69 7.89 4.74
C ASN A 34 -3.97 7.36 3.50
N ALA A 35 -3.26 6.24 3.61
CA ALA A 35 -2.51 5.64 2.51
C ALA A 35 -2.83 4.15 2.41
N PHE A 36 -2.49 3.55 1.28
CA PHE A 36 -2.58 2.10 1.15
C PHE A 36 -1.44 1.53 0.32
N ALA A 37 -1.09 0.29 0.63
CA ALA A 37 -0.14 -0.51 -0.13
C ALA A 37 -0.87 -1.68 -0.74
N MET A 38 -0.54 -2.03 -1.97
CA MET A 38 -1.19 -3.09 -2.69
C MET A 38 -0.19 -3.87 -3.54
N CYS A 39 -0.54 -5.12 -3.85
CA CYS A 39 0.25 -5.98 -4.74
C CYS A 39 0.24 -5.47 -6.18
N GLY A 40 0.87 -6.22 -7.09
CA GLY A 40 1.10 -5.79 -8.48
C GLY A 40 -0.14 -5.50 -9.32
N ALA A 41 -1.34 -5.83 -8.82
CA ALA A 41 -2.59 -5.52 -9.53
C ALA A 41 -2.93 -4.03 -9.55
N LEU A 42 -2.30 -3.24 -8.67
CA LEU A 42 -2.53 -1.80 -8.59
C LEU A 42 -1.91 -1.08 -9.78
N ASN A 43 -2.62 -0.12 -10.35
CA ASN A 43 -2.11 0.75 -11.42
C ASN A 43 -1.87 2.15 -10.85
N ILE A 44 -0.61 2.46 -10.56
CA ILE A 44 -0.21 3.76 -9.99
C ILE A 44 -0.48 4.92 -10.95
N ASP A 45 -0.30 4.70 -12.26
CA ASP A 45 -0.46 5.78 -13.24
C ASP A 45 -1.86 6.39 -13.21
N VAL A 46 -2.89 5.60 -12.92
CA VAL A 46 -4.27 6.09 -12.79
C VAL A 46 -4.36 7.15 -11.68
N TYR A 47 -3.65 6.94 -10.57
CA TYR A 47 -3.70 7.85 -9.42
C TYR A 47 -2.80 9.08 -9.59
N ASN A 48 -1.93 9.08 -10.59
CA ASN A 48 -1.10 10.24 -10.93
C ASN A 48 -1.73 11.12 -12.01
N SER A 49 -2.90 10.74 -12.53
CA SER A 49 -3.61 11.59 -13.48
C SER A 49 -4.00 12.91 -12.81
N PRO A 50 -4.15 14.02 -13.56
CA PRO A 50 -4.48 15.32 -12.95
C PRO A 50 -5.69 15.29 -12.04
N LYS A 51 -6.76 14.60 -12.46
CA LYS A 51 -8.00 14.50 -11.69
C LYS A 51 -7.82 13.74 -10.37
N MET A 52 -7.07 12.63 -10.40
CA MET A 52 -6.82 11.83 -9.20
C MET A 52 -5.77 12.47 -8.31
N LYS A 53 -4.83 13.20 -8.90
CA LYS A 53 -3.80 13.92 -8.17
C LYS A 53 -4.41 14.99 -7.27
N GLU A 54 -5.50 15.64 -7.69
CA GLU A 54 -6.22 16.60 -6.87
C GLU A 54 -6.78 15.97 -5.60
N ARG A 55 -7.09 14.67 -5.62
CA ARG A 55 -7.58 13.95 -4.46
C ARG A 55 -6.46 13.61 -3.48
N GLY A 56 -5.20 13.75 -3.89
CA GLY A 56 -4.06 13.45 -3.03
C GLY A 56 -3.97 11.98 -2.63
N VAL A 57 -4.29 11.06 -3.54
CA VAL A 57 -4.26 9.63 -3.24
C VAL A 57 -2.84 9.20 -2.89
N LEU A 58 -2.69 8.54 -1.74
CA LEU A 58 -1.42 8.04 -1.23
C LEU A 58 -1.40 6.53 -1.42
N ALA A 59 -0.79 6.07 -2.51
CA ALA A 59 -0.76 4.65 -2.86
C ALA A 59 0.65 4.18 -3.20
N MET A 60 0.97 2.94 -2.81
CA MET A 60 2.25 2.31 -3.11
C MET A 60 2.02 0.89 -3.61
N ARG A 61 2.83 0.49 -4.59
CA ARG A 61 2.72 -0.78 -5.28
C ARG A 61 3.95 -1.64 -5.04
N CYS A 62 3.71 -2.93 -4.74
CA CYS A 62 4.76 -3.94 -4.59
C CYS A 62 4.45 -5.12 -5.52
N VAL A 63 5.46 -5.90 -5.87
CA VAL A 63 5.31 -7.06 -6.75
C VAL A 63 5.82 -8.34 -6.08
N GLY A 64 5.39 -9.49 -6.57
CA GLY A 64 5.85 -10.78 -6.07
C GLY A 64 5.36 -11.11 -4.66
N VAL A 65 4.23 -10.54 -4.25
CA VAL A 65 3.69 -10.68 -2.89
C VAL A 65 2.73 -11.86 -2.84
N HIS A 66 2.90 -12.73 -1.84
CA HIS A 66 2.07 -13.92 -1.64
C HIS A 66 1.40 -13.97 -0.26
N SER A 67 1.54 -12.94 0.56
CA SER A 67 0.86 -12.84 1.85
C SER A 67 0.87 -11.40 2.32
N LEU A 68 0.06 -11.10 3.35
CA LEU A 68 0.03 -9.76 3.96
C LEU A 68 1.37 -9.41 4.60
N LEU A 69 2.02 -10.38 5.26
CA LEU A 69 3.32 -10.14 5.87
C LEU A 69 4.40 -9.88 4.83
N GLU A 70 4.34 -10.56 3.69
CA GLU A 70 5.25 -10.28 2.59
C GLU A 70 5.03 -8.88 2.04
N LEU A 71 3.79 -8.44 1.93
CA LEU A 71 3.49 -7.07 1.49
C LEU A 71 4.08 -6.05 2.48
N TYR A 72 3.91 -6.29 3.77
CA TYR A 72 4.43 -5.42 4.82
C TYR A 72 5.96 -5.29 4.77
N ASP A 73 6.66 -6.37 4.42
CA ASP A 73 8.12 -6.40 4.33
C ASP A 73 8.65 -6.10 2.92
N SER A 74 7.77 -5.87 1.96
CA SER A 74 8.17 -5.67 0.56
C SER A 74 8.78 -4.31 0.29
N VAL A 75 9.55 -4.25 -0.78
CA VAL A 75 10.10 -3.01 -1.32
C VAL A 75 9.07 -2.37 -2.25
N ILE A 76 8.84 -1.08 -2.09
CA ILE A 76 7.94 -0.31 -2.95
C ILE A 76 8.58 -0.16 -4.32
N VAL A 77 7.87 -0.56 -5.38
CA VAL A 77 8.37 -0.41 -6.76
C VAL A 77 7.79 0.83 -7.44
N GLU A 78 6.58 1.26 -7.05
CA GLU A 78 5.97 2.48 -7.55
C GLU A 78 5.18 3.16 -6.43
N ALA A 79 5.13 4.49 -6.46
CA ALA A 79 4.35 5.27 -5.50
C ALA A 79 3.72 6.47 -6.22
N THR A 80 2.58 6.93 -5.73
CA THR A 80 1.94 8.13 -6.27
C THR A 80 2.81 9.35 -5.98
N ASP A 81 2.67 10.39 -6.82
CA ASP A 81 3.40 11.64 -6.63
C ASP A 81 3.07 12.28 -5.28
N SER A 82 1.81 12.21 -4.87
CA SER A 82 1.38 12.74 -3.57
C SER A 82 2.08 12.04 -2.41
N LEU A 83 2.32 10.74 -2.53
CA LEU A 83 3.02 9.97 -1.51
C LEU A 83 4.51 10.33 -1.48
N LYS A 84 5.12 10.54 -2.64
CA LYS A 84 6.52 10.97 -2.74
C LYS A 84 6.75 12.32 -2.05
N GLU A 85 5.78 13.23 -2.14
CA GLU A 85 5.83 14.53 -1.48
C GLU A 85 5.87 14.41 0.05
N LYS A 86 5.38 13.30 0.58
CA LYS A 86 5.41 13.02 2.02
C LYS A 86 6.67 12.28 2.48
N GLY A 87 7.61 12.04 1.57
CA GLY A 87 8.88 11.42 1.90
C GLY A 87 8.94 9.92 1.65
N VAL A 88 7.93 9.34 1.01
CA VAL A 88 7.92 7.92 0.66
C VAL A 88 8.30 7.76 -0.81
N THR A 89 9.38 7.00 -1.07
CA THR A 89 9.91 6.83 -2.43
C THR A 89 10.09 5.35 -2.76
N PRO A 90 10.03 4.99 -4.06
CA PRO A 90 10.38 3.64 -4.49
C PRO A 90 11.76 3.22 -3.98
N GLY A 91 11.90 1.95 -3.63
CA GLY A 91 13.09 1.41 -2.99
C GLY A 91 12.98 1.30 -1.49
N MET A 92 12.04 2.01 -0.88
CA MET A 92 11.75 1.95 0.55
C MET A 92 10.87 0.74 0.86
N ASN A 93 10.98 0.18 2.06
CA ASN A 93 10.07 -0.88 2.50
C ASN A 93 8.73 -0.30 2.93
N VAL A 94 7.66 -1.07 2.69
CA VAL A 94 6.28 -0.68 3.04
C VAL A 94 6.17 -0.30 4.52
N LYS A 95 6.72 -1.13 5.42
CA LYS A 95 6.67 -0.86 6.86
C LYS A 95 7.33 0.47 7.24
N ASP A 96 8.44 0.82 6.58
CA ASP A 96 9.13 2.08 6.83
C ASP A 96 8.31 3.26 6.31
N ALA A 97 7.65 3.09 5.16
CA ALA A 97 6.76 4.09 4.60
C ALA A 97 5.61 4.42 5.55
N PHE A 98 4.92 3.40 6.08
CA PHE A 98 3.84 3.62 7.03
C PHE A 98 4.34 4.26 8.33
N LYS A 99 5.57 3.93 8.75
CA LYS A 99 6.17 4.56 9.93
C LYS A 99 6.38 6.06 9.71
N ILE A 100 6.86 6.45 8.54
CA ILE A 100 7.00 7.87 8.18
C ILE A 100 5.64 8.55 8.22
N LEU A 101 4.62 7.93 7.60
CA LEU A 101 3.28 8.51 7.55
C LEU A 101 2.64 8.62 8.93
N SER A 102 2.92 7.70 9.83
CA SER A 102 2.38 7.71 11.20
C SER A 102 2.93 8.87 12.03
N ASN A 103 4.05 9.45 11.63
CA ASN A 103 4.70 10.56 12.34
C ASN A 103 4.34 11.93 11.76
N GLN A 104 3.45 11.97 10.79
CA GLN A 104 3.03 13.23 10.15
C GLN A 104 1.71 13.74 10.69
#